data_59537c9c47bbfadafb415c4cccdf852d
#
_entry.id   59537c9c47bbfadafb415c4cccdf852d
#
_cell.length_a   1.000
_cell.length_b   1.000
_cell.length_c   1.000
_cell.angle_alpha   90.00
_cell.angle_beta   90.00
_cell.angle_gamma   90.00
#
_symmetry.space_group_name_H-M   'P 1'
#
loop_
_entity.id
_entity.type
_entity.pdbx_description
1 polymer ?
#
loop_
_entity_poly.entity_id
_entity_poly.type
_entity_poly.pdbx_seq_one_letter_code
_entity_poly.pdbx_strand_id
1 'polypeptide(L)'
;MTLDKVTDIYDLQKIARRRVPRMFYDYADSGAWTESTYRDNTDAFEKIKLRQRVARNIDNRSVSTTMIGHDVSIPTALAPVGMTGMQHPDGEIHAARAAEKFGVPFTLSTMSICSIEEVAKATSKPFWFQLYVMRDRGFAADLIGRAKAAGCSALVLTLDLQILAQRHKDVKNGLSAPPKPTIANLINLAFKPAWCLGMLQTQNRSFGNIVGHVKGVEDMSSLGDWTNSQFDPTLDWESVEWIKKHWDGKLILKGVNDVEDAKIAAKLGADAIIVSNHGGRQLDGAAATIDMLPPIVDAVGDQIEIHLDSGIRSGQDIFKAIALGAKSTFIGRAFVYGLGAAGEAGVTKALQLLKKELDLTMALAGETDINEVGYQNLLTPPATARKVFVPKAKPEAKAPAKPRAKPAAAKPAAAKSKTAAAAKTTAKRTTARRKPASKKTES
;
A
#
# COMPACT_ATOMS: atom_id res chain seq x y z
N MET A 1 5.61 -14.58 22.19
CA MET A 1 5.64 -15.20 20.86
C MET A 1 6.66 -14.43 20.04
N THR A 2 7.64 -15.11 19.46
CA THR A 2 8.62 -14.54 18.52
C THR A 2 8.02 -14.51 17.10
N LEU A 3 8.54 -13.66 16.19
CA LEU A 3 8.03 -13.56 14.82
C LEU A 3 8.12 -14.89 14.04
N ASP A 4 9.06 -15.76 14.38
CA ASP A 4 9.22 -17.07 13.72
C ASP A 4 8.03 -18.02 13.96
N LYS A 5 7.35 -17.85 15.11
CA LYS A 5 6.17 -18.64 15.49
C LYS A 5 4.84 -18.02 15.04
N VAL A 6 4.89 -16.91 14.35
CA VAL A 6 3.71 -16.22 13.80
C VAL A 6 3.30 -16.91 12.51
N THR A 7 2.06 -17.38 12.44
CA THR A 7 1.52 -18.17 11.33
C THR A 7 0.44 -17.44 10.54
N ASP A 8 -0.24 -16.45 11.14
CA ASP A 8 -1.31 -15.67 10.54
C ASP A 8 -1.33 -14.22 11.04
N ILE A 9 -2.21 -13.41 10.48
CA ILE A 9 -2.39 -11.99 10.86
C ILE A 9 -2.95 -11.86 12.28
N TYR A 10 -3.75 -12.81 12.75
CA TYR A 10 -4.32 -12.77 14.11
C TYR A 10 -3.27 -13.02 15.20
N ASP A 11 -2.20 -13.76 14.90
CA ASP A 11 -1.06 -13.88 15.80
C ASP A 11 -0.33 -12.54 15.97
N LEU A 12 -0.15 -11.77 14.88
CA LEU A 12 0.38 -10.41 14.93
C LEU A 12 -0.52 -9.48 15.75
N GLN A 13 -1.85 -9.61 15.59
CA GLN A 13 -2.84 -8.86 16.37
C GLN A 13 -2.68 -9.12 17.87
N LYS A 14 -2.54 -10.39 18.29
CA LYS A 14 -2.34 -10.77 19.70
C LYS A 14 -1.06 -10.16 20.27
N ILE A 15 0.03 -10.12 19.48
CA ILE A 15 1.29 -9.50 19.90
C ILE A 15 1.14 -7.98 20.01
N ALA A 16 0.57 -7.32 18.98
CA ALA A 16 0.33 -5.89 18.97
C ALA A 16 -0.50 -5.45 20.18
N ARG A 17 -1.60 -6.15 20.49
CA ARG A 17 -2.44 -5.88 21.66
C ARG A 17 -1.67 -5.88 22.99
N ARG A 18 -0.63 -6.73 23.09
CA ARG A 18 0.23 -6.78 24.29
C ARG A 18 1.29 -5.69 24.32
N ARG A 19 1.79 -5.22 23.17
CA ARG A 19 2.90 -4.28 23.07
C ARG A 19 2.47 -2.82 22.98
N VAL A 20 1.41 -2.55 22.23
CA VAL A 20 0.87 -1.20 22.03
C VAL A 20 0.02 -0.78 23.23
N PRO A 21 0.07 0.48 23.68
CA PRO A 21 -0.86 0.99 24.68
C PRO A 21 -2.30 0.82 24.21
N ARG A 22 -3.18 0.43 25.16
CA ARG A 22 -4.56 0.04 24.85
C ARG A 22 -5.31 1.11 24.05
N MET A 23 -5.17 2.37 24.41
CA MET A 23 -5.86 3.47 23.72
C MET A 23 -5.51 3.53 22.24
N PHE A 24 -4.25 3.34 21.87
CA PHE A 24 -3.80 3.35 20.48
C PHE A 24 -4.09 2.04 19.76
N TYR A 25 -3.97 0.90 20.45
CA TYR A 25 -4.39 -0.38 19.89
C TYR A 25 -5.89 -0.36 19.56
N ASP A 26 -6.74 0.05 20.50
CA ASP A 26 -8.20 0.11 20.31
C ASP A 26 -8.57 1.13 19.22
N TYR A 27 -7.82 2.23 19.05
CA TYR A 27 -8.01 3.15 17.94
C TYR A 27 -7.90 2.45 16.58
N ALA A 28 -6.89 1.60 16.39
CA ALA A 28 -6.72 0.85 15.15
C ALA A 28 -7.73 -0.31 15.02
N ASP A 29 -8.05 -0.96 16.15
CA ASP A 29 -8.88 -2.15 16.23
C ASP A 29 -10.31 -1.84 16.72
N SER A 30 -10.94 -0.82 16.12
CA SER A 30 -12.32 -0.43 16.41
C SER A 30 -13.12 -0.18 15.14
N GLY A 31 -14.42 -0.43 15.21
CA GLY A 31 -15.45 0.00 14.28
C GLY A 31 -16.27 1.16 14.86
N ALA A 32 -17.25 1.64 14.09
CA ALA A 32 -18.23 2.61 14.51
C ALA A 32 -19.37 1.91 15.28
N TRP A 33 -19.99 2.61 16.21
CA TRP A 33 -21.15 2.19 17.02
C TRP A 33 -21.10 0.73 17.50
N THR A 34 -21.92 -0.15 16.90
CA THR A 34 -22.02 -1.58 17.28
C THR A 34 -20.96 -2.46 16.68
N GLU A 35 -20.15 -1.92 15.77
CA GLU A 35 -19.12 -2.65 15.02
C GLU A 35 -19.71 -3.76 14.10
N SER A 36 -20.98 -3.63 13.64
CA SER A 36 -21.58 -4.65 12.77
C SER A 36 -20.86 -4.69 11.41
N THR A 37 -20.71 -3.55 10.73
CA THR A 37 -19.97 -3.46 9.47
C THR A 37 -18.50 -3.89 9.61
N TYR A 38 -17.88 -3.61 10.77
CA TYR A 38 -16.49 -4.06 11.04
C TYR A 38 -16.41 -5.59 11.02
N ARG A 39 -17.38 -6.30 11.65
CA ARG A 39 -17.43 -7.77 11.62
C ARG A 39 -17.81 -8.29 10.24
N ASP A 40 -18.85 -7.72 9.64
CA ASP A 40 -19.33 -8.15 8.31
C ASP A 40 -18.25 -8.07 7.24
N ASN A 41 -17.35 -7.09 7.31
CA ASN A 41 -16.22 -6.99 6.39
C ASN A 41 -15.31 -8.22 6.38
N THR A 42 -15.20 -8.95 7.49
CA THR A 42 -14.45 -10.22 7.56
C THR A 42 -15.33 -11.43 7.29
N ASP A 43 -16.52 -11.44 7.83
CA ASP A 43 -17.46 -12.57 7.76
C ASP A 43 -17.98 -12.80 6.33
N ALA A 44 -18.12 -11.73 5.54
CA ALA A 44 -18.53 -11.82 4.15
C ALA A 44 -17.53 -12.61 3.28
N PHE A 45 -16.22 -12.50 3.55
CA PHE A 45 -15.24 -13.33 2.85
C PHE A 45 -15.42 -14.83 3.11
N GLU A 46 -15.88 -15.24 4.29
CA GLU A 46 -16.10 -16.65 4.62
C GLU A 46 -17.23 -17.30 3.79
N LYS A 47 -18.21 -16.49 3.34
CA LYS A 47 -19.31 -16.93 2.49
C LYS A 47 -18.86 -17.29 1.07
N ILE A 48 -17.74 -16.71 0.60
CA ILE A 48 -17.20 -16.93 -0.74
C ILE A 48 -16.42 -18.24 -0.75
N LYS A 49 -16.85 -19.20 -1.57
CA LYS A 49 -16.21 -20.53 -1.69
C LYS A 49 -15.40 -20.61 -2.97
N LEU A 50 -14.15 -21.07 -2.82
CA LEU A 50 -13.22 -21.26 -3.91
C LEU A 50 -13.43 -22.61 -4.61
N ARG A 51 -13.22 -22.62 -5.91
CA ARG A 51 -13.26 -23.83 -6.73
C ARG A 51 -11.89 -24.48 -6.74
N GLN A 52 -11.74 -25.58 -6.04
CA GLN A 52 -10.53 -26.39 -6.04
C GLN A 52 -10.35 -27.10 -7.38
N ARG A 53 -9.13 -27.12 -7.92
CA ARG A 53 -8.77 -27.86 -9.11
C ARG A 53 -7.58 -28.79 -8.83
N VAL A 54 -7.59 -29.97 -9.44
CA VAL A 54 -6.54 -31.00 -9.25
C VAL A 54 -5.92 -31.40 -10.57
N ALA A 55 -4.74 -32.03 -10.50
CA ALA A 55 -3.99 -32.54 -11.67
C ALA A 55 -3.70 -31.44 -12.72
N ARG A 56 -3.45 -30.21 -12.27
CA ARG A 56 -2.96 -29.10 -13.09
C ARG A 56 -1.47 -28.91 -12.86
N ASN A 57 -0.74 -28.60 -13.93
CA ASN A 57 0.64 -28.14 -13.76
C ASN A 57 0.59 -26.75 -13.10
N ILE A 58 1.12 -26.65 -11.89
CA ILE A 58 1.17 -25.42 -11.08
C ILE A 58 2.60 -24.92 -10.89
N ASP A 59 3.53 -25.37 -11.72
CA ASP A 59 4.92 -24.90 -11.71
C ASP A 59 4.98 -23.44 -12.22
N ASN A 60 6.03 -22.71 -11.80
CA ASN A 60 6.28 -21.33 -12.22
C ASN A 60 5.13 -20.33 -11.93
N ARG A 61 4.51 -20.43 -10.76
CA ARG A 61 3.45 -19.49 -10.35
C ARG A 61 3.97 -18.07 -10.11
N SER A 62 3.15 -17.09 -10.50
CA SER A 62 3.39 -15.67 -10.26
C SER A 62 2.23 -15.01 -9.52
N VAL A 63 2.52 -14.38 -8.40
CA VAL A 63 1.58 -13.54 -7.66
C VAL A 63 1.80 -12.04 -7.93
N SER A 64 2.73 -11.69 -8.82
CA SER A 64 3.03 -10.30 -9.19
C SER A 64 2.04 -9.77 -10.23
N THR A 65 1.76 -8.48 -10.15
CA THR A 65 0.86 -7.76 -11.06
C THR A 65 1.25 -6.29 -11.16
N THR A 66 0.39 -5.46 -11.72
CA THR A 66 0.53 -4.00 -11.74
C THR A 66 -0.59 -3.33 -10.95
N MET A 67 -0.30 -2.19 -10.33
CA MET A 67 -1.26 -1.29 -9.67
C MET A 67 -0.99 0.13 -10.13
N ILE A 68 -1.97 0.79 -10.73
CA ILE A 68 -1.85 2.17 -11.23
C ILE A 68 -0.58 2.37 -12.08
N GLY A 69 -0.24 1.36 -12.89
CA GLY A 69 0.94 1.39 -13.75
C GLY A 69 2.27 1.03 -13.08
N HIS A 70 2.29 0.69 -11.79
CA HIS A 70 3.49 0.24 -11.07
C HIS A 70 3.50 -1.27 -10.89
N ASP A 71 4.65 -1.91 -11.13
CA ASP A 71 4.84 -3.33 -10.84
C ASP A 71 4.84 -3.57 -9.34
N VAL A 72 4.08 -4.58 -8.90
CA VAL A 72 3.98 -4.98 -7.49
C VAL A 72 4.24 -6.46 -7.30
N SER A 73 4.87 -6.81 -6.18
CA SER A 73 5.25 -8.19 -5.87
C SER A 73 4.07 -9.09 -5.48
N ILE A 74 2.97 -8.48 -5.04
CA ILE A 74 1.66 -9.08 -4.78
C ILE A 74 0.57 -8.01 -5.02
N PRO A 75 -0.68 -8.38 -5.37
CA PRO A 75 -1.76 -7.42 -5.63
C PRO A 75 -2.30 -6.80 -4.33
N THR A 76 -1.45 -6.08 -3.60
CA THR A 76 -1.86 -5.35 -2.40
C THR A 76 -1.00 -4.13 -2.15
N ALA A 77 -1.56 -3.13 -1.47
CA ALA A 77 -0.87 -1.95 -0.98
C ALA A 77 -1.14 -1.75 0.52
N LEU A 78 -0.27 -1.01 1.21
CA LEU A 78 -0.55 -0.56 2.56
C LEU A 78 -1.50 0.63 2.52
N ALA A 79 -2.68 0.46 3.11
CA ALA A 79 -3.72 1.48 3.17
C ALA A 79 -3.30 2.69 4.02
N PRO A 80 -3.84 3.88 3.76
CA PRO A 80 -3.61 5.02 4.62
C PRO A 80 -4.25 4.79 5.99
N VAL A 81 -3.44 4.85 7.04
CA VAL A 81 -3.89 4.76 8.43
C VAL A 81 -3.28 5.90 9.22
N GLY A 82 -4.14 6.71 9.85
CA GLY A 82 -3.70 7.78 10.73
C GLY A 82 -3.07 7.24 12.02
N MET A 83 -2.15 8.02 12.60
CA MET A 83 -1.55 7.74 13.89
C MET A 83 -0.79 6.41 13.97
N THR A 84 -0.24 5.91 12.87
CA THR A 84 0.56 4.67 12.92
C THR A 84 1.85 4.84 13.70
N GLY A 85 2.40 6.05 13.81
CA GLY A 85 3.48 6.41 14.73
C GLY A 85 3.15 6.17 16.21
N MET A 86 1.87 6.11 16.59
CA MET A 86 1.43 5.73 17.93
C MET A 86 1.31 4.21 18.14
N GLN A 87 1.28 3.43 17.07
CA GLN A 87 1.36 1.97 17.15
C GLN A 87 2.79 1.49 17.39
N HIS A 88 3.74 2.20 16.79
CA HIS A 88 5.17 2.00 16.95
C HIS A 88 5.87 3.34 16.71
N PRO A 89 6.89 3.75 17.50
CA PRO A 89 7.68 4.94 17.19
C PRO A 89 8.13 4.94 15.74
N ASP A 90 8.00 6.08 15.05
CA ASP A 90 8.29 6.25 13.62
C ASP A 90 7.57 5.24 12.69
N GLY A 91 6.33 4.89 13.06
CA GLY A 91 5.59 3.79 12.47
C GLY A 91 5.36 3.94 10.97
N GLU A 92 5.08 5.14 10.48
CA GLU A 92 4.89 5.43 9.06
C GLU A 92 6.19 5.17 8.28
N ILE A 93 7.34 5.56 8.82
CA ILE A 93 8.66 5.31 8.21
C ILE A 93 8.95 3.82 8.15
N HIS A 94 8.69 3.09 9.24
CA HIS A 94 8.87 1.63 9.29
C HIS A 94 7.96 0.91 8.29
N ALA A 95 6.70 1.34 8.17
CA ALA A 95 5.76 0.77 7.21
C ALA A 95 6.17 1.06 5.76
N ALA A 96 6.59 2.29 5.47
CA ALA A 96 7.06 2.69 4.14
C ALA A 96 8.29 1.90 3.70
N ARG A 97 9.29 1.74 4.58
CA ARG A 97 10.50 0.94 4.30
C ARG A 97 10.19 -0.54 4.08
N ALA A 98 9.30 -1.11 4.89
CA ALA A 98 8.87 -2.50 4.71
C ALA A 98 8.17 -2.69 3.37
N ALA A 99 7.27 -1.79 2.99
CA ALA A 99 6.56 -1.81 1.72
C ALA A 99 7.51 -1.66 0.53
N GLU A 100 8.42 -0.70 0.58
CA GLU A 100 9.44 -0.47 -0.45
C GLU A 100 10.31 -1.70 -0.69
N LYS A 101 10.84 -2.30 0.39
CA LYS A 101 11.68 -3.51 0.32
C LYS A 101 10.91 -4.73 -0.17
N PHE A 102 9.63 -4.81 0.16
CA PHE A 102 8.77 -5.91 -0.28
C PHE A 102 8.28 -5.74 -1.72
N GLY A 103 8.28 -4.52 -2.25
CA GLY A 103 7.83 -4.19 -3.58
C GLY A 103 6.31 -4.03 -3.68
N VAL A 104 5.69 -3.34 -2.71
CA VAL A 104 4.27 -2.94 -2.70
C VAL A 104 4.15 -1.46 -2.38
N PRO A 105 3.09 -0.76 -2.84
CA PRO A 105 2.89 0.64 -2.50
C PRO A 105 2.59 0.85 -1.01
N PHE A 106 3.09 1.97 -0.47
CA PHE A 106 2.71 2.51 0.83
C PHE A 106 1.92 3.80 0.63
N THR A 107 0.84 3.98 1.39
CA THR A 107 0.05 5.22 1.36
C THR A 107 0.16 5.93 2.70
N LEU A 108 0.76 7.12 2.70
CA LEU A 108 0.88 7.97 3.87
C LEU A 108 -0.45 8.73 4.10
N SER A 109 -0.95 8.73 5.31
CA SER A 109 -2.17 9.47 5.68
C SER A 109 -1.89 10.96 5.93
N THR A 110 -2.84 11.84 5.63
CA THR A 110 -2.85 13.24 6.12
C THR A 110 -2.66 13.29 7.64
N MET A 111 -3.29 12.34 8.36
CA MET A 111 -3.27 12.25 9.82
C MET A 111 -2.13 11.36 10.34
N SER A 112 -0.99 11.38 9.69
CA SER A 112 0.22 10.66 10.12
C SER A 112 1.00 11.41 11.17
N ILE A 113 1.75 10.67 11.99
CA ILE A 113 2.68 11.23 12.99
C ILE A 113 3.99 11.67 12.29
N CYS A 114 4.52 10.87 11.37
CA CYS A 114 5.62 11.31 10.53
C CYS A 114 5.10 12.17 9.38
N SER A 115 5.85 13.21 9.00
CA SER A 115 5.50 14.10 7.88
C SER A 115 5.77 13.45 6.52
N ILE A 116 5.24 14.09 5.46
CA ILE A 116 5.51 13.71 4.06
C ILE A 116 7.03 13.72 3.81
N GLU A 117 7.72 14.76 4.26
CA GLU A 117 9.14 14.98 4.05
C GLU A 117 10.01 13.94 4.77
N GLU A 118 9.61 13.54 5.99
CA GLU A 118 10.34 12.52 6.76
C GLU A 118 10.22 11.15 6.11
N VAL A 119 9.04 10.79 5.60
CA VAL A 119 8.85 9.54 4.87
C VAL A 119 9.64 9.58 3.54
N ALA A 120 9.58 10.68 2.80
CA ALA A 120 10.34 10.85 1.56
C ALA A 120 11.86 10.74 1.79
N LYS A 121 12.37 11.33 2.88
CA LYS A 121 13.79 11.22 3.27
C LYS A 121 14.18 9.79 3.67
N ALA A 122 13.23 9.02 4.17
CA ALA A 122 13.48 7.68 4.70
C ALA A 122 13.33 6.55 3.67
N THR A 123 12.82 6.84 2.47
CA THR A 123 12.58 5.90 1.36
C THR A 123 13.30 6.36 0.10
N SER A 124 13.56 5.44 -0.82
CA SER A 124 14.20 5.72 -2.12
C SER A 124 13.23 5.67 -3.30
N LYS A 125 12.06 5.04 -3.10
CA LYS A 125 11.01 4.92 -4.12
C LYS A 125 9.84 5.83 -3.80
N PRO A 126 9.09 6.30 -4.81
CA PRO A 126 7.85 7.03 -4.61
C PRO A 126 6.85 6.26 -3.76
N PHE A 127 6.14 6.96 -2.90
CA PHE A 127 4.99 6.44 -2.16
C PHE A 127 3.73 7.23 -2.55
N TRP A 128 2.57 6.82 -2.06
CA TRP A 128 1.30 7.50 -2.29
C TRP A 128 0.93 8.35 -1.09
N PHE A 129 0.28 9.47 -1.33
CA PHE A 129 -0.20 10.34 -0.27
C PHE A 129 -1.73 10.34 -0.23
N GLN A 130 -2.32 10.15 0.96
CA GLN A 130 -3.76 10.22 1.15
C GLN A 130 -4.15 11.60 1.69
N LEU A 131 -5.11 12.23 1.01
CA LEU A 131 -5.66 13.53 1.35
C LEU A 131 -7.07 13.38 1.93
N TYR A 132 -7.29 13.99 3.10
CA TYR A 132 -8.62 14.44 3.52
C TYR A 132 -8.83 15.87 3.04
N VAL A 133 -9.98 16.12 2.42
CA VAL A 133 -10.34 17.48 2.05
C VAL A 133 -10.82 18.20 3.30
N MET A 134 -10.12 19.27 3.63
CA MET A 134 -10.44 20.11 4.77
C MET A 134 -11.12 21.38 4.32
N ARG A 135 -11.86 22.06 5.23
CA ARG A 135 -12.51 23.35 4.95
C ARG A 135 -11.52 24.40 4.47
N ASP A 136 -10.31 24.41 5.07
CA ASP A 136 -9.20 25.24 4.58
C ASP A 136 -8.64 24.65 3.28
N ARG A 137 -9.11 25.19 2.15
CA ARG A 137 -8.65 24.80 0.81
C ARG A 137 -7.20 25.22 0.56
N GLY A 138 -6.73 26.28 1.21
CA GLY A 138 -5.32 26.70 1.15
C GLY A 138 -4.40 25.63 1.75
N PHE A 139 -4.76 25.11 2.92
CA PHE A 139 -4.03 24.02 3.54
C PHE A 139 -4.09 22.72 2.71
N ALA A 140 -5.26 22.41 2.11
CA ALA A 140 -5.36 21.25 1.20
C ALA A 140 -4.44 21.41 -0.03
N ALA A 141 -4.35 22.61 -0.62
CA ALA A 141 -3.44 22.91 -1.72
C ALA A 141 -1.96 22.82 -1.31
N ASP A 142 -1.61 23.26 -0.10
CA ASP A 142 -0.27 23.13 0.47
C ASP A 142 0.13 21.66 0.61
N LEU A 143 -0.74 20.82 1.19
CA LEU A 143 -0.49 19.37 1.30
C LEU A 143 -0.26 18.71 -0.08
N ILE A 144 -1.06 19.10 -1.10
CA ILE A 144 -0.88 18.62 -2.47
C ILE A 144 0.49 19.05 -3.01
N GLY A 145 0.87 20.32 -2.78
CA GLY A 145 2.17 20.86 -3.20
C GLY A 145 3.34 20.12 -2.54
N ARG A 146 3.25 19.87 -1.24
CA ARG A 146 4.26 19.11 -0.48
C ARG A 146 4.36 17.66 -0.96
N ALA A 147 3.22 16.99 -1.22
CA ALA A 147 3.20 15.63 -1.77
C ALA A 147 3.86 15.57 -3.16
N LYS A 148 3.62 16.57 -4.02
CA LYS A 148 4.32 16.69 -5.31
C LYS A 148 5.81 16.88 -5.14
N ALA A 149 6.22 17.80 -4.27
CA ALA A 149 7.64 18.10 -3.99
C ALA A 149 8.37 16.88 -3.42
N ALA A 150 7.68 16.06 -2.63
CA ALA A 150 8.19 14.80 -2.08
C ALA A 150 8.24 13.64 -3.11
N GLY A 151 7.75 13.86 -4.34
CA GLY A 151 7.77 12.84 -5.39
C GLY A 151 6.72 11.74 -5.22
N CYS A 152 5.61 12.00 -4.49
CA CYS A 152 4.50 11.04 -4.40
C CYS A 152 3.96 10.71 -5.79
N SER A 153 3.78 9.42 -6.11
CA SER A 153 3.36 8.97 -7.45
C SER A 153 1.85 8.89 -7.65
N ALA A 154 1.06 8.92 -6.57
CA ALA A 154 -0.40 8.99 -6.64
C ALA A 154 -0.97 9.74 -5.42
N LEU A 155 -2.12 10.38 -5.64
CA LEU A 155 -2.94 10.96 -4.59
C LEU A 155 -4.14 10.05 -4.32
N VAL A 156 -4.34 9.65 -3.06
CA VAL A 156 -5.50 8.88 -2.61
C VAL A 156 -6.46 9.83 -1.90
N LEU A 157 -7.51 10.26 -2.59
CA LEU A 157 -8.51 11.16 -2.04
C LEU A 157 -9.57 10.35 -1.29
N THR A 158 -9.75 10.61 0.00
CA THR A 158 -10.72 9.91 0.84
C THR A 158 -12.02 10.70 0.92
N LEU A 159 -13.14 10.07 0.52
CA LEU A 159 -14.44 10.71 0.36
C LEU A 159 -15.42 10.37 1.50
N ASP A 160 -15.22 9.27 2.22
CA ASP A 160 -16.13 8.73 3.24
C ASP A 160 -15.93 9.33 4.65
N LEU A 161 -15.20 10.46 4.75
CA LEU A 161 -14.89 11.11 6.03
C LEU A 161 -15.22 12.62 6.00
N GLN A 162 -16.43 12.97 5.57
CA GLN A 162 -16.95 14.35 5.67
C GLN A 162 -17.24 14.73 7.13
N ILE A 163 -17.62 13.75 7.94
CA ILE A 163 -17.83 13.83 9.40
C ILE A 163 -17.24 12.61 10.08
N LEU A 164 -16.85 12.76 11.34
CA LEU A 164 -16.38 11.63 12.14
C LEU A 164 -17.54 10.82 12.69
N ALA A 165 -17.55 9.51 12.40
CA ALA A 165 -18.45 8.59 13.06
C ALA A 165 -18.04 8.38 14.53
N GLN A 166 -19.01 8.03 15.37
CA GLN A 166 -18.77 7.77 16.77
C GLN A 166 -18.15 6.38 16.96
N ARG A 167 -16.93 6.32 17.46
CA ARG A 167 -16.23 5.10 17.83
C ARG A 167 -16.20 4.97 19.33
N HIS A 168 -17.02 4.04 19.87
CA HIS A 168 -17.21 3.92 21.33
C HIS A 168 -15.90 3.59 22.07
N LYS A 169 -14.98 2.82 21.46
CA LYS A 169 -13.67 2.52 22.07
C LYS A 169 -12.81 3.77 22.18
N ASP A 170 -12.81 4.64 21.17
CA ASP A 170 -12.04 5.89 21.20
C ASP A 170 -12.56 6.81 22.30
N VAL A 171 -13.89 6.98 22.43
CA VAL A 171 -14.51 7.77 23.50
C VAL A 171 -14.17 7.20 24.87
N LYS A 172 -14.30 5.87 25.08
CA LYS A 172 -13.97 5.22 26.36
C LYS A 172 -12.49 5.31 26.74
N ASN A 173 -11.62 5.38 25.76
CA ASN A 173 -10.18 5.54 25.96
C ASN A 173 -9.74 7.01 26.05
N GLY A 174 -10.66 7.97 25.98
CA GLY A 174 -10.34 9.39 26.05
C GLY A 174 -9.57 9.92 24.85
N LEU A 175 -9.63 9.22 23.70
CA LEU A 175 -9.15 9.70 22.40
C LEU A 175 -10.17 10.65 21.77
N SER A 176 -10.62 11.63 22.56
CA SER A 176 -11.35 12.79 22.08
C SER A 176 -10.37 13.84 21.58
N ALA A 177 -10.85 14.83 20.87
CA ALA A 177 -10.07 16.01 20.56
C ALA A 177 -10.54 17.18 21.46
N PRO A 178 -9.70 17.71 22.37
CA PRO A 178 -8.36 17.24 22.70
C PRO A 178 -8.36 15.89 23.47
N PRO A 179 -7.28 15.11 23.40
CA PRO A 179 -7.17 13.85 24.15
C PRO A 179 -7.26 14.07 25.66
N LYS A 180 -8.08 13.25 26.33
CA LYS A 180 -8.23 13.26 27.80
C LYS A 180 -7.82 11.88 28.35
N PRO A 181 -6.52 11.63 28.55
CA PRO A 181 -6.05 10.33 29.02
C PRO A 181 -6.67 10.01 30.39
N THR A 182 -7.22 8.80 30.51
CA THR A 182 -7.81 8.30 31.76
C THR A 182 -6.73 7.73 32.69
N ILE A 183 -7.01 7.62 33.99
CA ILE A 183 -6.12 6.94 34.94
C ILE A 183 -5.81 5.51 34.46
N ALA A 184 -6.79 4.80 33.91
CA ALA A 184 -6.61 3.47 33.34
C ALA A 184 -5.59 3.46 32.19
N ASN A 185 -5.55 4.51 31.35
CA ASN A 185 -4.54 4.65 30.28
C ASN A 185 -3.14 4.87 30.87
N LEU A 186 -3.01 5.70 31.91
CA LEU A 186 -1.72 5.93 32.58
C LEU A 186 -1.18 4.63 33.22
N ILE A 187 -2.03 3.88 33.89
CA ILE A 187 -1.67 2.56 34.43
C ILE A 187 -1.26 1.62 33.30
N ASN A 188 -2.02 1.58 32.19
CA ASN A 188 -1.69 0.73 31.04
C ASN A 188 -0.34 1.09 30.40
N LEU A 189 0.01 2.37 30.32
CA LEU A 189 1.30 2.84 29.83
C LEU A 189 2.47 2.31 30.68
N ALA A 190 2.31 2.26 32.00
CA ALA A 190 3.34 1.71 32.90
C ALA A 190 3.70 0.25 32.58
N PHE A 191 2.78 -0.51 31.97
CA PHE A 191 3.03 -1.89 31.52
C PHE A 191 3.52 -1.97 30.06
N LYS A 192 3.90 -0.84 29.44
CA LYS A 192 4.39 -0.76 28.04
C LYS A 192 5.80 -0.11 27.97
N PRO A 193 6.78 -0.57 28.78
CA PRO A 193 8.07 0.13 28.88
C PRO A 193 8.82 0.25 27.57
N ALA A 194 8.78 -0.77 26.70
CA ALA A 194 9.44 -0.72 25.40
C ALA A 194 8.82 0.33 24.48
N TRP A 195 7.48 0.47 24.47
CA TRP A 195 6.79 1.51 23.74
C TRP A 195 7.12 2.91 24.29
N CYS A 196 7.08 3.08 25.60
CA CYS A 196 7.40 4.35 26.25
C CYS A 196 8.85 4.78 25.95
N LEU A 197 9.80 3.87 26.05
CA LEU A 197 11.21 4.15 25.73
C LEU A 197 11.38 4.57 24.26
N GLY A 198 10.76 3.85 23.33
CA GLY A 198 10.79 4.20 21.93
C GLY A 198 10.18 5.58 21.64
N MET A 199 9.06 5.93 22.29
CA MET A 199 8.44 7.26 22.17
C MET A 199 9.29 8.38 22.80
N LEU A 200 10.15 8.07 23.77
CA LEU A 200 11.12 9.04 24.30
C LEU A 200 12.30 9.25 23.34
N GLN A 201 12.63 8.27 22.52
CA GLN A 201 13.75 8.34 21.58
C GLN A 201 13.39 9.00 20.24
N THR A 202 12.12 8.90 19.80
CA THR A 202 11.66 9.56 18.58
C THR A 202 11.38 11.04 18.80
N GLN A 203 11.55 11.85 17.74
CA GLN A 203 11.10 13.24 17.69
C GLN A 203 9.64 13.33 17.22
N ASN A 204 9.10 12.28 16.59
CA ASN A 204 7.78 12.23 15.99
C ASN A 204 6.73 11.84 17.04
N ARG A 205 6.05 12.85 17.62
CA ARG A 205 5.07 12.68 18.72
C ARG A 205 3.77 13.42 18.48
N SER A 206 3.65 14.11 17.35
CA SER A 206 2.48 14.89 16.96
C SER A 206 2.20 14.68 15.47
N PHE A 207 1.12 15.25 14.93
CA PHE A 207 0.78 15.13 13.52
C PHE A 207 1.72 15.95 12.64
N GLY A 208 2.71 15.30 12.05
CA GLY A 208 3.80 15.93 11.31
C GLY A 208 3.39 16.70 10.05
N ASN A 209 2.20 16.40 9.50
CA ASN A 209 1.69 17.14 8.35
C ASN A 209 0.88 18.40 8.75
N ILE A 210 0.53 18.57 10.02
CA ILE A 210 -0.38 19.61 10.50
C ILE A 210 0.35 20.58 11.42
N VAL A 211 0.96 20.08 12.49
CA VAL A 211 1.65 20.89 13.48
C VAL A 211 2.82 21.63 12.83
N GLY A 212 2.89 22.95 13.03
CA GLY A 212 3.88 23.82 12.39
C GLY A 212 3.57 24.24 10.96
N HIS A 213 2.53 23.67 10.33
CA HIS A 213 2.06 24.03 8.98
C HIS A 213 0.74 24.82 8.98
N VAL A 214 0.02 24.81 10.10
CA VAL A 214 -1.25 25.51 10.26
C VAL A 214 -1.09 26.60 11.31
N LYS A 215 -1.54 27.81 11.02
CA LYS A 215 -1.51 28.92 11.98
C LYS A 215 -2.37 28.61 13.21
N GLY A 216 -1.79 28.79 14.41
CA GLY A 216 -2.48 28.56 15.68
C GLY A 216 -2.57 27.10 16.10
N VAL A 217 -1.90 26.18 15.40
CA VAL A 217 -1.78 24.77 15.80
C VAL A 217 -0.32 24.48 16.15
N GLU A 218 0.01 24.66 17.41
CA GLU A 218 1.38 24.50 17.90
C GLU A 218 1.56 23.26 18.78
N ASP A 219 0.44 22.73 19.32
CA ASP A 219 0.44 21.59 20.24
C ASP A 219 -0.77 20.66 20.02
N MET A 220 -0.82 19.58 20.82
CA MET A 220 -1.92 18.59 20.78
C MET A 220 -3.27 19.15 21.25
N SER A 221 -3.29 20.23 22.04
CA SER A 221 -4.53 20.83 22.53
C SER A 221 -5.21 21.66 21.44
N SER A 222 -4.47 22.58 20.84
CA SER A 222 -4.93 23.41 19.70
C SER A 222 -5.27 22.56 18.48
N LEU A 223 -4.54 21.45 18.27
CA LEU A 223 -4.78 20.49 17.18
C LEU A 223 -6.16 19.82 17.27
N GLY A 224 -6.62 19.49 18.50
CA GLY A 224 -7.89 18.80 18.68
C GLY A 224 -9.08 19.62 18.22
N ASP A 225 -9.16 20.86 18.66
CA ASP A 225 -10.22 21.79 18.28
C ASP A 225 -10.16 22.14 16.79
N TRP A 226 -8.94 22.35 16.27
CA TRP A 226 -8.74 22.59 14.85
C TRP A 226 -9.21 21.40 14.00
N THR A 227 -8.77 20.17 14.32
CA THR A 227 -9.15 18.97 13.56
C THR A 227 -10.67 18.79 13.46
N ASN A 228 -11.38 18.95 14.59
CA ASN A 228 -12.84 18.85 14.62
C ASN A 228 -13.53 19.90 13.75
N SER A 229 -12.95 21.11 13.68
CA SER A 229 -13.49 22.22 12.84
C SER A 229 -13.22 22.05 11.34
N GLN A 230 -12.22 21.21 10.98
CA GLN A 230 -11.75 21.10 9.59
C GLN A 230 -12.43 20.03 8.76
N PHE A 231 -13.13 19.06 9.37
CA PHE A 231 -13.94 18.15 8.58
C PHE A 231 -14.97 18.94 7.78
N ASP A 232 -15.01 18.70 6.47
CA ASP A 232 -15.81 19.48 5.53
C ASP A 232 -17.07 18.70 5.12
N PRO A 233 -18.22 18.99 5.73
CA PRO A 233 -19.48 18.37 5.34
C PRO A 233 -20.00 18.81 3.96
N THR A 234 -19.37 19.85 3.36
CA THR A 234 -19.73 20.36 2.04
C THR A 234 -18.91 19.73 0.91
N LEU A 235 -18.04 18.74 1.23
CA LEU A 235 -17.30 18.00 0.22
C LEU A 235 -18.26 17.37 -0.79
N ASP A 236 -18.09 17.71 -2.05
CA ASP A 236 -18.89 17.24 -3.18
C ASP A 236 -18.00 16.88 -4.39
N TRP A 237 -18.61 16.49 -5.50
CA TRP A 237 -17.89 16.12 -6.71
C TRP A 237 -17.17 17.29 -7.39
N GLU A 238 -17.62 18.53 -7.21
CA GLU A 238 -16.90 19.74 -7.69
C GLU A 238 -15.58 19.91 -6.92
N SER A 239 -15.60 19.58 -5.63
CA SER A 239 -14.39 19.54 -4.80
C SER A 239 -13.41 18.48 -5.29
N VAL A 240 -13.89 17.32 -5.76
CA VAL A 240 -13.04 16.27 -6.35
C VAL A 240 -12.39 16.77 -7.65
N GLU A 241 -13.15 17.46 -8.51
CA GLU A 241 -12.60 18.08 -9.73
C GLU A 241 -11.54 19.12 -9.41
N TRP A 242 -11.78 19.94 -8.39
CA TRP A 242 -10.82 20.93 -7.92
C TRP A 242 -9.50 20.27 -7.47
N ILE A 243 -9.58 19.20 -6.68
CA ILE A 243 -8.41 18.41 -6.24
C ILE A 243 -7.66 17.83 -7.45
N LYS A 244 -8.40 17.22 -8.40
CA LYS A 244 -7.82 16.63 -9.60
C LYS A 244 -7.01 17.66 -10.41
N LYS A 245 -7.53 18.88 -10.58
CA LYS A 245 -6.84 19.98 -11.27
C LYS A 245 -5.57 20.42 -10.55
N HIS A 246 -5.56 20.36 -9.20
CA HIS A 246 -4.39 20.75 -8.40
C HIS A 246 -3.34 19.65 -8.33
N TRP A 247 -3.75 18.37 -8.33
CA TRP A 247 -2.81 17.25 -8.25
C TRP A 247 -2.08 16.99 -9.57
N ASP A 248 -2.80 16.97 -10.68
CA ASP A 248 -2.25 16.77 -12.04
C ASP A 248 -1.39 15.49 -12.16
N GLY A 249 -1.81 14.42 -11.48
CA GLY A 249 -1.14 13.12 -11.47
C GLY A 249 -2.16 12.00 -11.28
N LYS A 250 -1.71 10.80 -10.94
CA LYS A 250 -2.57 9.65 -10.68
C LYS A 250 -3.47 9.91 -9.48
N LEU A 251 -4.79 9.85 -9.69
CA LEU A 251 -5.81 10.09 -8.68
C LEU A 251 -6.61 8.82 -8.38
N ILE A 252 -6.61 8.41 -7.12
CA ILE A 252 -7.35 7.26 -6.60
C ILE A 252 -8.43 7.78 -5.65
N LEU A 253 -9.70 7.46 -5.89
CA LEU A 253 -10.81 7.85 -5.00
C LEU A 253 -11.12 6.71 -4.03
N LYS A 254 -10.99 6.98 -2.73
CA LYS A 254 -11.20 6.00 -1.66
C LYS A 254 -12.49 6.28 -0.89
N GLY A 255 -13.20 5.22 -0.47
CA GLY A 255 -14.47 5.34 0.26
C GLY A 255 -15.68 5.18 -0.65
N VAL A 256 -15.47 4.73 -1.88
CA VAL A 256 -16.55 4.48 -2.85
C VAL A 256 -17.14 3.10 -2.55
N ASN A 257 -18.38 3.03 -2.11
CA ASN A 257 -19.07 1.76 -1.77
C ASN A 257 -20.48 1.69 -2.39
N ASP A 258 -20.70 2.48 -3.44
CA ASP A 258 -21.94 2.54 -4.20
C ASP A 258 -21.66 2.60 -5.71
N VAL A 259 -22.56 1.98 -6.51
CA VAL A 259 -22.41 1.90 -7.97
C VAL A 259 -22.54 3.25 -8.65
N GLU A 260 -23.45 4.11 -8.17
CA GLU A 260 -23.64 5.44 -8.78
C GLU A 260 -22.44 6.35 -8.53
N ASP A 261 -21.87 6.31 -7.32
CA ASP A 261 -20.64 7.03 -6.99
C ASP A 261 -19.45 6.52 -7.84
N ALA A 262 -19.35 5.20 -8.06
CA ALA A 262 -18.34 4.61 -8.92
C ALA A 262 -18.44 5.09 -10.39
N LYS A 263 -19.67 5.22 -10.92
CA LYS A 263 -19.91 5.77 -12.26
C LYS A 263 -19.50 7.24 -12.36
N ILE A 264 -19.79 8.04 -11.34
CA ILE A 264 -19.38 9.45 -11.29
C ILE A 264 -17.84 9.53 -11.24
N ALA A 265 -17.18 8.71 -10.40
CA ALA A 265 -15.73 8.64 -10.31
C ALA A 265 -15.07 8.31 -11.67
N ALA A 266 -15.61 7.33 -12.39
CA ALA A 266 -15.15 6.96 -13.72
C ALA A 266 -15.33 8.11 -14.73
N LYS A 267 -16.52 8.75 -14.74
CA LYS A 267 -16.83 9.90 -15.61
C LYS A 267 -15.92 11.10 -15.36
N LEU A 268 -15.54 11.34 -14.09
CA LEU A 268 -14.58 12.39 -13.72
C LEU A 268 -13.14 12.05 -14.16
N GLY A 269 -12.90 10.83 -14.62
CA GLY A 269 -11.61 10.35 -15.07
C GLY A 269 -10.63 10.17 -13.90
N ALA A 270 -11.07 9.60 -12.79
CA ALA A 270 -10.19 9.04 -11.80
C ALA A 270 -9.41 7.85 -12.40
N ASP A 271 -8.16 7.65 -11.98
CA ASP A 271 -7.37 6.50 -12.45
C ASP A 271 -7.83 5.19 -11.79
N ALA A 272 -8.30 5.27 -10.55
CA ALA A 272 -8.84 4.13 -9.82
C ALA A 272 -9.81 4.55 -8.72
N ILE A 273 -10.58 3.55 -8.26
CA ILE A 273 -11.34 3.65 -7.01
C ILE A 273 -10.90 2.56 -6.04
N ILE A 274 -11.05 2.84 -4.74
CA ILE A 274 -10.97 1.83 -3.69
C ILE A 274 -12.38 1.63 -3.14
N VAL A 275 -12.96 0.46 -3.40
CA VAL A 275 -14.22 0.03 -2.79
C VAL A 275 -13.95 -0.15 -1.29
N SER A 276 -14.53 0.74 -0.48
CA SER A 276 -14.14 0.92 0.91
C SER A 276 -15.31 1.46 1.73
N ASN A 277 -15.48 0.92 2.95
CA ASN A 277 -16.33 1.48 4.00
C ASN A 277 -15.50 1.92 5.22
N HIS A 278 -14.23 2.32 4.97
CA HIS A 278 -13.27 2.74 5.99
C HIS A 278 -12.98 1.66 7.05
N GLY A 279 -13.13 0.39 6.68
CA GLY A 279 -12.96 -0.72 7.61
C GLY A 279 -14.05 -0.81 8.68
N GLY A 280 -15.27 -0.37 8.37
CA GLY A 280 -16.39 -0.33 9.30
C GLY A 280 -16.26 0.76 10.38
N ARG A 281 -15.51 1.84 10.09
CA ARG A 281 -15.19 2.93 11.05
C ARG A 281 -16.05 4.18 10.83
N GLN A 282 -16.89 4.19 9.79
CA GLN A 282 -17.78 5.29 9.43
C GLN A 282 -19.23 4.84 9.57
N LEU A 283 -19.96 4.56 8.52
CA LEU A 283 -21.35 4.13 8.61
C LEU A 283 -21.44 2.68 9.11
N ASP A 284 -21.93 2.48 10.34
CA ASP A 284 -22.26 1.14 10.83
C ASP A 284 -23.60 0.70 10.23
N GLY A 285 -23.71 -0.57 9.82
CA GLY A 285 -24.84 -1.07 9.03
C GLY A 285 -24.65 -0.91 7.52
N ALA A 286 -23.52 -0.34 7.05
CA ALA A 286 -23.15 -0.39 5.63
C ALA A 286 -22.79 -1.82 5.22
N ALA A 287 -23.03 -2.15 3.94
CA ALA A 287 -22.66 -3.46 3.39
C ALA A 287 -21.15 -3.69 3.45
N ALA A 288 -20.76 -4.96 3.58
CA ALA A 288 -19.35 -5.36 3.42
C ALA A 288 -18.86 -5.00 2.01
N THR A 289 -17.62 -4.51 1.93
CA THR A 289 -17.07 -4.03 0.65
C THR A 289 -16.94 -5.13 -0.38
N ILE A 290 -16.67 -6.36 0.04
CA ILE A 290 -16.57 -7.50 -0.87
C ILE A 290 -17.93 -7.85 -1.52
N ASP A 291 -19.06 -7.56 -0.87
CA ASP A 291 -20.39 -7.76 -1.42
C ASP A 291 -20.75 -6.67 -2.44
N MET A 292 -20.19 -5.44 -2.26
CA MET A 292 -20.39 -4.31 -3.18
C MET A 292 -19.45 -4.36 -4.38
N LEU A 293 -18.38 -5.15 -4.31
CA LEU A 293 -17.37 -5.22 -5.37
C LEU A 293 -17.93 -5.70 -6.72
N PRO A 294 -18.69 -6.83 -6.83
CA PRO A 294 -19.15 -7.31 -8.14
C PRO A 294 -20.02 -6.30 -8.90
N PRO A 295 -21.08 -5.70 -8.32
CA PRO A 295 -21.88 -4.72 -9.04
C PRO A 295 -21.10 -3.47 -9.47
N ILE A 296 -20.08 -3.04 -8.68
CA ILE A 296 -19.21 -1.93 -9.06
C ILE A 296 -18.29 -2.32 -10.22
N VAL A 297 -17.70 -3.52 -10.18
CA VAL A 297 -16.88 -4.06 -11.29
C VAL A 297 -17.70 -4.15 -12.58
N ASP A 298 -18.93 -4.65 -12.51
CA ASP A 298 -19.82 -4.76 -13.68
C ASP A 298 -20.16 -3.38 -14.27
N ALA A 299 -20.22 -2.34 -13.44
CA ALA A 299 -20.60 -1.00 -13.87
C ALA A 299 -19.45 -0.21 -14.49
N VAL A 300 -18.22 -0.32 -13.96
CA VAL A 300 -17.11 0.57 -14.34
C VAL A 300 -15.76 -0.13 -14.48
N GLY A 301 -15.68 -1.46 -14.33
CA GLY A 301 -14.41 -2.21 -14.33
C GLY A 301 -13.66 -2.21 -15.66
N ASP A 302 -14.31 -1.82 -16.76
CA ASP A 302 -13.71 -1.62 -18.08
C ASP A 302 -13.17 -0.20 -18.29
N GLN A 303 -13.45 0.73 -17.37
CA GLN A 303 -13.12 2.16 -17.48
C GLN A 303 -11.99 2.59 -16.55
N ILE A 304 -11.96 2.07 -15.32
CA ILE A 304 -10.98 2.43 -14.30
C ILE A 304 -10.50 1.22 -13.52
N GLU A 305 -9.32 1.32 -12.87
CA GLU A 305 -8.87 0.26 -11.95
C GLU A 305 -9.74 0.25 -10.69
N ILE A 306 -10.16 -0.94 -10.27
CA ILE A 306 -10.95 -1.12 -9.04
C ILE A 306 -10.11 -1.88 -8.03
N HIS A 307 -9.91 -1.27 -6.89
CA HIS A 307 -9.25 -1.88 -5.74
C HIS A 307 -10.26 -2.12 -4.62
N LEU A 308 -9.91 -2.99 -3.69
CA LEU A 308 -10.75 -3.30 -2.52
C LEU A 308 -9.97 -3.11 -1.23
N ASP A 309 -10.58 -2.50 -0.24
CA ASP A 309 -10.12 -2.60 1.14
C ASP A 309 -11.25 -3.08 2.07
N SER A 310 -10.99 -3.10 3.36
CA SER A 310 -11.87 -3.54 4.42
C SER A 310 -12.04 -5.07 4.49
N GLY A 311 -11.58 -5.65 5.56
CA GLY A 311 -11.76 -7.08 5.85
C GLY A 311 -10.58 -8.00 5.54
N ILE A 312 -9.64 -7.63 4.67
CA ILE A 312 -8.51 -8.47 4.26
C ILE A 312 -7.66 -8.88 5.48
N ARG A 313 -7.50 -10.19 5.71
CA ARG A 313 -6.70 -10.78 6.79
C ARG A 313 -5.82 -11.96 6.32
N SER A 314 -6.06 -12.46 5.11
CA SER A 314 -5.36 -13.62 4.56
C SER A 314 -5.04 -13.46 3.08
N GLY A 315 -4.12 -14.29 2.55
CA GLY A 315 -3.89 -14.38 1.11
C GLY A 315 -5.10 -14.94 0.36
N GLN A 316 -5.95 -15.73 1.03
CA GLN A 316 -7.22 -16.20 0.46
C GLN A 316 -8.21 -15.05 0.23
N ASP A 317 -8.25 -14.05 1.13
CA ASP A 317 -9.11 -12.89 0.96
C ASP A 317 -8.67 -12.05 -0.25
N ILE A 318 -7.35 -11.89 -0.45
CA ILE A 318 -6.79 -11.26 -1.63
C ILE A 318 -7.23 -12.03 -2.89
N PHE A 319 -7.08 -13.36 -2.89
CA PHE A 319 -7.50 -14.20 -4.02
C PHE A 319 -8.99 -14.05 -4.33
N LYS A 320 -9.86 -14.05 -3.29
CA LYS A 320 -11.30 -13.86 -3.45
C LYS A 320 -11.66 -12.50 -4.03
N ALA A 321 -10.99 -11.44 -3.58
CA ALA A 321 -11.18 -10.09 -4.11
C ALA A 321 -10.79 -10.00 -5.60
N ILE A 322 -9.63 -10.57 -5.98
CA ILE A 322 -9.21 -10.64 -7.39
C ILE A 322 -10.19 -11.48 -8.20
N ALA A 323 -10.62 -12.64 -7.68
CA ALA A 323 -11.59 -13.51 -8.36
C ALA A 323 -12.94 -12.81 -8.59
N LEU A 324 -13.30 -11.82 -7.77
CA LEU A 324 -14.51 -11.00 -7.92
C LEU A 324 -14.28 -9.73 -8.77
N GLY A 325 -13.10 -9.56 -9.35
CA GLY A 325 -12.82 -8.52 -10.33
C GLY A 325 -12.05 -7.31 -9.79
N ALA A 326 -11.59 -7.33 -8.53
CA ALA A 326 -10.66 -6.32 -8.07
C ALA A 326 -9.31 -6.45 -8.79
N LYS A 327 -8.70 -5.35 -9.19
CA LYS A 327 -7.33 -5.34 -9.71
C LYS A 327 -6.32 -5.64 -8.60
N SER A 328 -6.58 -5.13 -7.40
CA SER A 328 -5.76 -5.36 -6.22
C SER A 328 -6.52 -5.03 -4.93
N THR A 329 -5.84 -5.17 -3.80
CA THR A 329 -6.39 -4.90 -2.46
C THR A 329 -5.56 -3.89 -1.71
N PHE A 330 -6.13 -3.34 -0.63
CA PHE A 330 -5.41 -2.54 0.36
C PHE A 330 -5.59 -3.18 1.74
N ILE A 331 -4.51 -3.24 2.51
CA ILE A 331 -4.53 -3.72 3.89
C ILE A 331 -4.28 -2.57 4.85
N GLY A 332 -5.18 -2.39 5.83
CA GLY A 332 -5.03 -1.45 6.93
C GLY A 332 -4.59 -2.19 8.20
N ARG A 333 -5.56 -2.73 8.94
CA ARG A 333 -5.29 -3.40 10.23
C ARG A 333 -4.26 -4.52 10.12
N ALA A 334 -4.22 -5.28 9.03
CA ALA A 334 -3.28 -6.38 8.87
C ALA A 334 -1.82 -5.93 8.98
N PHE A 335 -1.43 -4.81 8.32
CA PHE A 335 -0.07 -4.29 8.48
C PHE A 335 0.12 -3.56 9.81
N VAL A 336 -0.90 -2.86 10.33
CA VAL A 336 -0.84 -2.15 11.62
C VAL A 336 -0.60 -3.12 12.79
N TYR A 337 -1.20 -4.30 12.75
CA TYR A 337 -0.89 -5.35 13.73
C TYR A 337 0.57 -5.80 13.63
N GLY A 338 1.08 -5.97 12.41
CA GLY A 338 2.52 -6.23 12.19
C GLY A 338 3.39 -5.12 12.78
N LEU A 339 3.05 -3.86 12.46
CA LEU A 339 3.76 -2.68 12.95
C LEU A 339 3.79 -2.63 14.47
N GLY A 340 2.64 -2.74 15.13
CA GLY A 340 2.54 -2.76 16.59
C GLY A 340 3.20 -3.99 17.23
N ALA A 341 3.28 -5.09 16.50
CA ALA A 341 3.96 -6.29 16.96
C ALA A 341 5.49 -6.17 16.93
N ALA A 342 6.09 -5.60 15.89
CA ALA A 342 7.54 -5.60 15.72
C ALA A 342 8.08 -4.56 14.73
N GLY A 343 7.45 -3.40 14.58
CA GLY A 343 7.92 -2.35 13.69
C GLY A 343 8.03 -2.81 12.23
N GLU A 344 9.09 -2.42 11.53
CA GLU A 344 9.36 -2.78 10.14
C GLU A 344 9.34 -4.31 9.91
N ALA A 345 9.99 -5.08 10.79
CA ALA A 345 10.03 -6.54 10.70
C ALA A 345 8.63 -7.17 10.81
N GLY A 346 7.75 -6.58 11.63
CA GLY A 346 6.37 -7.04 11.78
C GLY A 346 5.52 -6.77 10.55
N VAL A 347 5.68 -5.60 9.91
CA VAL A 347 5.01 -5.28 8.62
C VAL A 347 5.49 -6.23 7.52
N THR A 348 6.81 -6.44 7.44
CA THR A 348 7.40 -7.41 6.49
C THR A 348 6.83 -8.80 6.70
N LYS A 349 6.69 -9.24 7.97
CA LYS A 349 6.10 -10.55 8.30
C LYS A 349 4.64 -10.65 7.85
N ALA A 350 3.84 -9.59 8.05
CA ALA A 350 2.44 -9.56 7.57
C ALA A 350 2.37 -9.74 6.05
N LEU A 351 3.19 -9.02 5.29
CA LEU A 351 3.26 -9.13 3.83
C LEU A 351 3.72 -10.53 3.38
N GLN A 352 4.71 -11.12 4.07
CA GLN A 352 5.19 -12.48 3.78
C GLN A 352 4.10 -13.54 4.00
N LEU A 353 3.30 -13.42 5.08
CA LEU A 353 2.18 -14.31 5.36
C LEU A 353 1.14 -14.24 4.24
N LEU A 354 0.69 -13.03 3.90
CA LEU A 354 -0.29 -12.81 2.83
C LEU A 354 0.22 -13.35 1.48
N LYS A 355 1.49 -13.12 1.15
CA LYS A 355 2.10 -13.63 -0.10
C LYS A 355 2.10 -15.15 -0.13
N LYS A 356 2.53 -15.78 0.95
CA LYS A 356 2.59 -17.24 1.07
C LYS A 356 1.21 -17.88 0.95
N GLU A 357 0.23 -17.32 1.66
CA GLU A 357 -1.14 -17.82 1.61
C GLU A 357 -1.78 -17.63 0.24
N LEU A 358 -1.50 -16.50 -0.44
CA LEU A 358 -1.97 -16.24 -1.80
C LEU A 358 -1.38 -17.25 -2.80
N ASP A 359 -0.06 -17.48 -2.75
CA ASP A 359 0.61 -18.45 -3.62
C ASP A 359 0.08 -19.88 -3.41
N LEU A 360 -0.11 -20.29 -2.16
CA LEU A 360 -0.70 -21.59 -1.84
C LEU A 360 -2.16 -21.70 -2.30
N THR A 361 -2.94 -20.63 -2.16
CA THR A 361 -4.33 -20.60 -2.62
C THR A 361 -4.41 -20.75 -4.15
N MET A 362 -3.55 -20.03 -4.88
CA MET A 362 -3.44 -20.19 -6.34
C MET A 362 -3.10 -21.64 -6.73
N ALA A 363 -2.11 -22.23 -6.06
CA ALA A 363 -1.72 -23.62 -6.31
C ALA A 363 -2.89 -24.59 -6.14
N LEU A 364 -3.65 -24.45 -5.05
CA LEU A 364 -4.80 -25.31 -4.74
C LEU A 364 -6.02 -25.04 -5.64
N ALA A 365 -6.14 -23.81 -6.17
CA ALA A 365 -7.13 -23.45 -7.16
C ALA A 365 -6.71 -23.86 -8.59
N GLY A 366 -5.44 -24.29 -8.78
CA GLY A 366 -4.89 -24.72 -10.07
C GLY A 366 -4.55 -23.57 -11.00
N GLU A 367 -4.18 -22.40 -10.46
CA GLU A 367 -3.81 -21.19 -11.19
C GLU A 367 -2.29 -20.90 -11.06
N THR A 368 -1.70 -20.41 -12.14
CA THR A 368 -0.28 -20.10 -12.21
C THR A 368 0.03 -18.60 -12.33
N ASP A 369 -0.93 -17.79 -12.77
CA ASP A 369 -0.79 -16.34 -12.88
C ASP A 369 -1.95 -15.66 -12.15
N ILE A 370 -1.66 -14.77 -11.21
CA ILE A 370 -2.68 -14.02 -10.48
C ILE A 370 -3.54 -13.15 -11.41
N ASN A 371 -3.01 -12.76 -12.56
CA ASN A 371 -3.73 -11.95 -13.54
C ASN A 371 -4.78 -12.76 -14.33
N GLU A 372 -4.75 -14.08 -14.25
CA GLU A 372 -5.74 -14.99 -14.86
C GLU A 372 -6.84 -15.42 -13.87
N VAL A 373 -6.71 -15.02 -12.59
CA VAL A 373 -7.72 -15.33 -11.57
C VAL A 373 -8.98 -14.50 -11.83
N GLY A 374 -10.13 -15.17 -11.76
CA GLY A 374 -11.43 -14.56 -12.03
C GLY A 374 -12.60 -15.40 -11.51
N TYR A 375 -13.82 -15.13 -11.96
CA TYR A 375 -15.06 -15.81 -11.52
C TYR A 375 -15.01 -17.34 -11.70
N GLN A 376 -14.23 -17.86 -12.66
CA GLN A 376 -14.03 -19.29 -12.86
C GLN A 376 -13.41 -20.00 -11.65
N ASN A 377 -12.77 -19.25 -10.76
CA ASN A 377 -12.14 -19.76 -9.54
C ASN A 377 -13.10 -19.82 -8.35
N LEU A 378 -14.33 -19.34 -8.52
CA LEU A 378 -15.37 -19.37 -7.50
C LEU A 378 -16.33 -20.54 -7.73
N LEU A 379 -16.82 -21.11 -6.63
CA LEU A 379 -17.84 -22.18 -6.69
C LEU A 379 -19.19 -21.63 -7.15
N THR A 380 -19.54 -20.45 -6.64
CA THR A 380 -20.77 -19.74 -6.99
C THR A 380 -20.42 -18.32 -7.41
N PRO A 381 -20.24 -18.06 -8.72
CA PRO A 381 -20.03 -16.70 -9.21
C PRO A 381 -21.24 -15.80 -8.89
N PRO A 382 -21.06 -14.50 -8.74
CA PRO A 382 -22.16 -13.55 -8.58
C PRO A 382 -23.16 -13.64 -9.73
N ALA A 383 -24.44 -13.37 -9.46
CA ALA A 383 -25.50 -13.37 -10.49
C ALA A 383 -25.22 -12.34 -11.62
N THR A 384 -24.48 -11.29 -11.33
CA THR A 384 -24.05 -10.22 -12.24
C THR A 384 -22.86 -10.62 -13.14
N ALA A 385 -22.22 -11.76 -12.90
CA ALA A 385 -21.02 -12.24 -13.59
C ALA A 385 -21.19 -12.54 -15.11
N ARG A 386 -22.16 -11.93 -15.78
CA ARG A 386 -22.45 -12.17 -17.21
C ARG A 386 -21.46 -11.51 -18.17
N LYS A 387 -20.62 -10.58 -17.71
CA LYS A 387 -19.51 -10.03 -18.50
C LYS A 387 -18.20 -10.54 -17.94
N VAL A 388 -17.74 -11.63 -18.48
CA VAL A 388 -16.38 -12.14 -18.22
C VAL A 388 -15.41 -11.04 -18.66
N PHE A 389 -14.58 -10.54 -17.74
CA PHE A 389 -13.37 -9.83 -18.09
C PHE A 389 -12.52 -10.79 -18.91
N VAL A 390 -12.55 -10.62 -20.22
CA VAL A 390 -11.59 -11.28 -21.11
C VAL A 390 -10.33 -10.41 -21.04
N PRO A 391 -9.23 -10.89 -20.44
CA PRO A 391 -7.98 -10.16 -20.50
C PRO A 391 -7.71 -9.87 -21.98
N LYS A 392 -7.45 -8.62 -22.35
CA LYS A 392 -6.98 -8.30 -23.69
C LYS A 392 -5.77 -9.18 -23.94
N ALA A 393 -5.87 -10.07 -24.93
CA ALA A 393 -4.79 -10.95 -25.32
C ALA A 393 -3.50 -10.13 -25.41
N LYS A 394 -2.45 -10.57 -24.71
CA LYS A 394 -1.12 -9.99 -24.90
C LYS A 394 -0.89 -9.94 -26.41
N PRO A 395 -0.44 -8.78 -26.97
CA PRO A 395 -0.04 -8.76 -28.38
C PRO A 395 0.94 -9.92 -28.56
N GLU A 396 0.63 -10.84 -29.48
CA GLU A 396 1.50 -11.94 -29.80
C GLU A 396 2.91 -11.40 -29.98
N ALA A 397 3.85 -11.93 -29.19
CA ALA A 397 5.24 -11.62 -29.33
C ALA A 397 5.56 -11.90 -30.83
N LYS A 398 5.86 -10.83 -31.61
CA LYS A 398 6.30 -10.95 -32.98
C LYS A 398 7.37 -12.01 -33.01
N ALA A 399 7.10 -13.10 -33.76
CA ALA A 399 8.07 -14.16 -33.96
C ALA A 399 9.42 -13.55 -34.33
N PRO A 400 10.54 -14.04 -33.76
CA PRO A 400 11.85 -13.47 -34.05
C PRO A 400 12.06 -13.47 -35.57
N ALA A 401 12.35 -12.29 -36.12
CA ALA A 401 12.62 -12.12 -37.52
C ALA A 401 13.69 -13.14 -37.98
N LYS A 402 13.37 -13.95 -39.01
CA LYS A 402 14.32 -14.88 -39.62
C LYS A 402 15.63 -14.12 -39.89
N PRO A 403 16.79 -14.70 -39.59
CA PRO A 403 18.08 -14.07 -39.89
C PRO A 403 18.16 -13.74 -41.38
N ARG A 404 18.40 -12.49 -41.68
CA ARG A 404 18.69 -12.04 -43.06
C ARG A 404 19.89 -12.82 -43.56
N ALA A 405 19.72 -13.53 -44.69
CA ALA A 405 20.80 -14.22 -45.39
C ALA A 405 21.98 -13.25 -45.67
N LYS A 406 23.17 -13.62 -45.25
CA LYS A 406 24.40 -12.87 -45.57
C LYS A 406 24.55 -12.77 -47.07
N PRO A 407 24.92 -11.62 -47.66
CA PRO A 407 25.26 -11.51 -49.05
C PRO A 407 26.45 -12.42 -49.37
N ALA A 408 26.39 -13.15 -50.49
CA ALA A 408 27.47 -13.99 -50.99
C ALA A 408 28.73 -13.15 -51.22
N ALA A 409 29.85 -13.65 -50.72
CA ALA A 409 31.15 -13.06 -50.89
C ALA A 409 31.55 -13.07 -52.37
N ALA A 410 31.82 -11.90 -52.94
CA ALA A 410 32.42 -11.76 -54.27
C ALA A 410 33.87 -12.28 -54.27
N LYS A 411 34.23 -13.07 -55.27
CA LYS A 411 35.58 -13.59 -55.54
C LYS A 411 36.57 -12.42 -55.75
N PRO A 412 37.80 -12.48 -55.22
CA PRO A 412 38.82 -11.47 -55.48
C PRO A 412 39.49 -11.72 -56.87
N ALA A 413 39.55 -10.67 -57.65
CA ALA A 413 40.38 -10.60 -58.84
C ALA A 413 41.84 -10.38 -58.49
N ALA A 414 42.71 -11.09 -59.17
CA ALA A 414 44.17 -11.02 -59.05
C ALA A 414 44.74 -9.68 -59.54
N ALA A 415 45.66 -9.11 -58.79
CA ALA A 415 46.60 -8.09 -59.27
C ALA A 415 47.96 -8.14 -58.54
N LYS A 416 48.91 -8.52 -59.27
CA LYS A 416 50.34 -8.24 -59.44
C LYS A 416 51.10 -7.51 -58.31
N SER A 417 52.20 -8.16 -57.99
CA SER A 417 53.38 -7.75 -57.24
C SER A 417 53.99 -6.40 -57.62
N LYS A 418 54.51 -5.71 -56.60
CA LYS A 418 55.87 -5.12 -56.67
C LYS A 418 56.43 -4.84 -55.24
N THR A 419 57.56 -5.47 -55.06
CA THR A 419 58.73 -5.34 -54.20
C THR A 419 59.06 -3.95 -53.60
N ALA A 420 59.47 -3.92 -52.36
CA ALA A 420 60.78 -3.56 -51.80
C ALA A 420 60.68 -2.95 -50.41
N ALA A 421 61.39 -3.54 -49.57
CA ALA A 421 62.61 -3.31 -48.81
C ALA A 421 62.39 -2.62 -47.43
N ALA A 422 62.65 -3.38 -46.42
CA ALA A 422 63.68 -3.29 -45.39
C ALA A 422 63.71 -2.07 -44.45
N ALA A 423 63.62 -2.33 -43.16
CA ALA A 423 64.68 -2.17 -42.14
C ALA A 423 64.11 -2.42 -40.74
N LYS A 424 64.58 -3.41 -40.12
CA LYS A 424 65.22 -3.68 -38.81
C LYS A 424 65.32 -2.47 -37.88
N THR A 425 64.91 -2.64 -36.56
CA THR A 425 65.86 -2.79 -35.44
C THR A 425 65.04 -2.86 -34.11
N THR A 426 65.09 -4.00 -33.41
CA THR A 426 65.69 -4.33 -32.10
C THR A 426 65.40 -3.35 -30.94
N ALA A 427 64.83 -3.78 -29.90
CA ALA A 427 65.12 -4.67 -28.78
C ALA A 427 65.23 -3.94 -27.43
N LYS A 428 64.83 -4.64 -26.41
CA LYS A 428 65.20 -4.72 -24.98
C LYS A 428 64.18 -4.10 -24.01
N ARG A 429 63.42 -4.91 -23.24
CA ARG A 429 63.75 -5.65 -22.02
C ARG A 429 64.44 -4.82 -20.94
N THR A 430 63.76 -4.57 -19.80
CA THR A 430 64.27 -4.99 -18.48
C THR A 430 63.22 -4.82 -17.37
N THR A 431 63.20 -5.82 -16.60
CA THR A 431 62.65 -6.17 -15.30
C THR A 431 63.19 -5.33 -14.13
N ALA A 432 62.39 -5.18 -13.06
CA ALA A 432 62.71 -5.44 -11.62
C ALA A 432 61.72 -4.69 -10.73
N ARG A 433 60.87 -5.35 -9.99
CA ARG A 433 60.98 -5.95 -8.66
C ARG A 433 61.65 -5.06 -7.59
N ARG A 434 60.80 -4.61 -6.59
CA ARG A 434 61.01 -4.89 -5.15
C ARG A 434 60.04 -4.10 -4.25
N LYS A 435 59.38 -4.83 -3.39
CA LYS A 435 58.91 -4.49 -2.03
C LYS A 435 60.14 -4.51 -1.09
N PRO A 436 60.08 -4.20 0.23
CA PRO A 436 59.04 -3.78 1.16
C PRO A 436 59.51 -2.82 2.28
N ALA A 437 58.63 -2.69 3.29
CA ALA A 437 58.90 -2.39 4.71
C ALA A 437 58.86 -0.90 5.11
N SER A 438 58.16 -0.50 6.07
CA SER A 438 57.74 -0.85 7.43
C SER A 438 58.02 0.32 8.39
N LYS A 439 57.07 0.52 9.27
CA LYS A 439 57.21 0.98 10.68
C LYS A 439 57.08 2.45 11.05
N LYS A 440 56.05 2.63 11.89
CA LYS A 440 56.06 3.20 13.27
C LYS A 440 56.20 4.73 13.36
N THR A 441 55.56 5.43 14.18
CA THR A 441 54.88 5.38 15.51
C THR A 441 54.53 6.83 15.89
N GLU A 442 53.48 6.96 16.70
CA GLU A 442 53.32 7.93 17.79
C GLU A 442 53.14 9.44 17.46
N SER A 443 52.06 10.02 17.73
CA SER A 443 51.59 10.50 19.04
C SER A 443 50.06 10.77 18.98
#